data_16be61884555e875094a0dc845f69bf3
#
_entry.id   16be61884555e875094a0dc845f69bf3
#
_cell.length_a   1.000
_cell.length_b   1.000
_cell.length_c   1.000
_cell.angle_alpha   90.00
_cell.angle_beta   90.00
_cell.angle_gamma   90.00
#
_symmetry.space_group_name_H-M   'P 1'
#
loop_
_entity.id
_entity.type
_entity.pdbx_description
1 polymer ?
#
loop_
_entity_poly.entity_id
_entity_poly.type
_entity_poly.pdbx_seq_one_letter_code
_entity_poly.pdbx_strand_id
1 'polypeptide(L)'
;MPNLRLADLTAEIEANVRRALLEDIGSGDITAQLIPAERLATATIITRDAAVISGTAWVDAVFRQLDPRVAVHWQVADGERVSPNQVLFRLEGPARSLLTGERSALNFLQLLSGVATRARYLADFVASTQVKLLDTRKTLPGLRLAQKYAVTCGGCHNHRIGLYDAFLIKENHIAACGGIAQAITAAHKIAPGKPVEIEVESLDELREALAAGADIIMLDELSLEDMREAVRLNGGKAKLEASGGITESTLLPIAETGVDYISIGAMTKDVKAVDLSMRLSI
;
A
#
# COMPACT_ATOMS: atom_id res chain seq x y z
N MET A 1 1.23 -11.91 -8.06
CA MET A 1 1.88 -11.85 -6.71
C MET A 1 0.78 -11.89 -5.66
N PRO A 2 0.96 -12.56 -4.51
CA PRO A 2 -0.07 -12.59 -3.47
C PRO A 2 -0.12 -11.24 -2.72
N ASN A 3 -1.34 -10.81 -2.37
CA ASN A 3 -1.52 -9.63 -1.53
C ASN A 3 -1.03 -9.89 -0.10
N LEU A 4 -0.49 -8.84 0.54
CA LEU A 4 -0.13 -8.86 1.96
C LEU A 4 -1.39 -9.04 2.82
N ARG A 5 -1.29 -9.87 3.85
CA ARG A 5 -2.33 -10.05 4.86
C ARG A 5 -1.84 -9.49 6.20
N LEU A 6 -2.75 -9.00 7.00
CA LEU A 6 -2.42 -8.44 8.32
C LEU A 6 -1.62 -9.42 9.20
N ALA A 7 -1.95 -10.70 9.14
CA ALA A 7 -1.25 -11.74 9.89
C ALA A 7 0.25 -11.87 9.54
N ASP A 8 0.65 -11.45 8.35
CA ASP A 8 2.04 -11.52 7.89
C ASP A 8 2.87 -10.31 8.39
N LEU A 9 2.24 -9.32 9.06
CA LEU A 9 2.83 -8.03 9.40
C LEU A 9 3.12 -7.82 10.89
N THR A 10 2.88 -8.78 11.75
CA THR A 10 3.01 -8.62 13.22
C THR A 10 4.36 -8.04 13.62
N ALA A 11 5.46 -8.59 13.13
CA ALA A 11 6.80 -8.11 13.47
C ALA A 11 7.07 -6.69 12.97
N GLU A 12 6.56 -6.35 11.78
CA GLU A 12 6.70 -5.02 11.20
C GLU A 12 5.90 -3.97 11.98
N ILE A 13 4.64 -4.29 12.36
CA ILE A 13 3.80 -3.44 13.19
C ILE A 13 4.50 -3.11 14.51
N GLU A 14 5.01 -4.14 15.20
CA GLU A 14 5.74 -3.96 16.46
C GLU A 14 6.98 -3.07 16.30
N ALA A 15 7.72 -3.24 15.22
CA ALA A 15 8.92 -2.45 14.94
C ALA A 15 8.59 -0.99 14.57
N ASN A 16 7.58 -0.77 13.74
CA ASN A 16 7.12 0.56 13.34
C ASN A 16 6.64 1.35 14.57
N VAL A 17 5.79 0.75 15.38
CA VAL A 17 5.22 1.38 16.57
C VAL A 17 6.30 1.70 17.60
N ARG A 18 7.20 0.76 17.89
CA ARG A 18 8.33 1.02 18.81
C ARG A 18 9.15 2.23 18.37
N ARG A 19 9.43 2.36 17.09
CA ARG A 19 10.20 3.49 16.55
C ARG A 19 9.45 4.79 16.70
N ALA A 20 8.14 4.82 16.39
CA ALA A 20 7.32 6.02 16.53
C ALA A 20 7.18 6.48 17.99
N LEU A 21 6.98 5.54 18.93
CA LEU A 21 6.92 5.85 20.35
C LEU A 21 8.27 6.38 20.87
N LEU A 22 9.41 5.83 20.44
CA LEU A 22 10.73 6.34 20.79
C LEU A 22 10.98 7.75 20.24
N GLU A 23 10.51 8.04 19.02
CA GLU A 23 10.63 9.35 18.38
C GLU A 23 9.83 10.42 19.12
N ASP A 24 8.59 10.12 19.51
CA ASP A 24 7.66 11.10 20.05
C ASP A 24 7.80 11.30 21.57
N ILE A 25 8.05 10.22 22.32
CA ILE A 25 8.11 10.25 23.78
C ILE A 25 9.52 10.62 24.27
N GLY A 26 10.56 10.11 23.63
CA GLY A 26 11.95 10.35 24.03
C GLY A 26 12.20 10.00 25.50
N SER A 27 12.61 11.01 26.31
CA SER A 27 12.85 10.86 27.76
C SER A 27 11.58 10.93 28.62
N GLY A 28 10.41 11.18 28.04
CA GLY A 28 9.11 11.21 28.71
C GLY A 28 8.23 12.39 28.30
N ASP A 29 6.92 12.18 28.39
CA ASP A 29 5.91 13.21 28.14
C ASP A 29 5.79 14.15 29.34
N ILE A 30 6.38 15.34 29.22
CA ILE A 30 6.40 16.34 30.31
C ILE A 30 5.01 16.96 30.52
N THR A 31 4.19 17.08 29.47
CA THR A 31 2.86 17.69 29.57
C THR A 31 1.87 16.74 30.25
N ALA A 32 1.92 15.45 29.97
CA ALA A 32 1.07 14.47 30.64
C ALA A 32 1.27 14.45 32.16
N GLN A 33 2.43 14.86 32.68
CA GLN A 33 2.72 14.94 34.12
C GLN A 33 1.84 15.96 34.86
N LEU A 34 1.22 16.92 34.16
CA LEU A 34 0.23 17.84 34.73
C LEU A 34 -1.05 17.11 35.22
N ILE A 35 -1.32 15.92 34.72
CA ILE A 35 -2.49 15.12 35.07
C ILE A 35 -2.10 14.19 36.24
N PRO A 36 -2.95 14.01 37.26
CA PRO A 36 -2.71 13.02 38.30
C PRO A 36 -2.55 11.59 37.70
N ALA A 37 -1.57 10.83 38.20
CA ALA A 37 -1.23 9.51 37.63
C ALA A 37 -2.40 8.53 37.61
N GLU A 38 -3.25 8.58 38.64
CA GLU A 38 -4.40 7.67 38.79
C GLU A 38 -5.68 8.16 38.08
N ARG A 39 -5.59 9.28 37.35
CA ARG A 39 -6.77 9.80 36.65
C ARG A 39 -7.10 8.90 35.47
N LEU A 40 -8.28 8.32 35.50
CA LEU A 40 -8.87 7.61 34.35
C LEU A 40 -9.65 8.58 33.47
N ALA A 41 -9.71 8.26 32.19
CA ALA A 41 -10.45 9.01 31.19
C ALA A 41 -10.96 8.08 30.08
N THR A 42 -11.88 8.62 29.29
CA THR A 42 -12.29 8.04 28.01
C THR A 42 -11.93 9.01 26.89
N ALA A 43 -11.68 8.50 25.69
CA ALA A 43 -11.52 9.32 24.52
C ALA A 43 -12.34 8.77 23.34
N THR A 44 -12.82 9.66 22.50
CA THR A 44 -13.54 9.30 21.27
C THR A 44 -12.79 9.85 20.07
N ILE A 45 -12.52 8.98 19.12
CA ILE A 45 -11.83 9.33 17.87
C ILE A 45 -12.83 9.30 16.72
N ILE A 46 -12.84 10.41 15.97
CA ILE A 46 -13.70 10.59 14.79
C ILE A 46 -12.86 10.92 13.57
N THR A 47 -13.38 10.62 12.39
CA THR A 47 -12.88 11.17 11.12
C THR A 47 -13.61 12.46 10.78
N ARG A 48 -12.91 13.44 10.16
CA ARG A 48 -13.53 14.63 9.57
C ARG A 48 -13.78 14.48 8.08
N ASP A 49 -13.14 13.49 7.47
CA ASP A 49 -13.22 13.20 6.04
C ASP A 49 -14.03 11.92 5.78
N ALA A 50 -14.61 11.81 4.58
CA ALA A 50 -14.98 10.52 4.03
C ALA A 50 -13.71 9.76 3.65
N ALA A 51 -13.56 8.51 4.09
CA ALA A 51 -12.33 7.76 3.93
C ALA A 51 -12.58 6.23 3.89
N VAL A 52 -11.51 5.50 3.59
CA VAL A 52 -11.40 4.05 3.82
C VAL A 52 -10.38 3.84 4.92
N ILE A 53 -10.77 3.14 5.97
CA ILE A 53 -9.93 2.94 7.16
C ILE A 53 -8.87 1.86 6.88
N SER A 54 -7.65 2.14 7.34
CA SER A 54 -6.56 1.16 7.39
C SER A 54 -5.56 1.53 8.47
N GLY A 55 -5.09 0.53 9.23
CA GLY A 55 -4.09 0.73 10.27
C GLY A 55 -4.58 0.49 11.70
N THR A 56 -5.72 -0.19 11.87
CA THR A 56 -6.28 -0.51 13.20
C THR A 56 -5.27 -1.25 14.07
N ALA A 57 -4.55 -2.22 13.52
CA ALA A 57 -3.55 -2.99 14.26
C ALA A 57 -2.34 -2.15 14.73
N TRP A 58 -1.99 -1.06 14.04
CA TRP A 58 -0.95 -0.12 14.50
C TRP A 58 -1.42 0.67 15.71
N VAL A 59 -2.67 1.13 15.71
CA VAL A 59 -3.29 1.82 16.86
C VAL A 59 -3.30 0.90 18.09
N ASP A 60 -3.77 -0.34 17.92
CA ASP A 60 -3.77 -1.35 18.99
C ASP A 60 -2.36 -1.59 19.53
N ALA A 61 -1.38 -1.68 18.65
CA ALA A 61 0.01 -1.86 19.05
C ALA A 61 0.60 -0.65 19.78
N VAL A 62 0.21 0.58 19.41
CA VAL A 62 0.62 1.80 20.12
C VAL A 62 0.20 1.73 21.58
N PHE A 63 -1.08 1.51 21.85
CA PHE A 63 -1.56 1.50 23.23
C PHE A 63 -1.08 0.27 23.99
N ARG A 64 -1.02 -0.90 23.37
CA ARG A 64 -0.47 -2.10 24.01
C ARG A 64 1.00 -1.94 24.40
N GLN A 65 1.84 -1.31 23.57
CA GLN A 65 3.26 -1.07 23.90
C GLN A 65 3.45 0.05 24.90
N LEU A 66 2.60 1.07 24.88
CA LEU A 66 2.68 2.22 25.76
C LEU A 66 2.16 1.89 27.17
N ASP A 67 0.94 1.37 27.25
CA ASP A 67 0.27 1.03 28.51
C ASP A 67 -0.85 -0.02 28.28
N PRO A 68 -0.65 -1.27 28.67
CA PRO A 68 -1.62 -2.34 28.44
C PRO A 68 -2.94 -2.18 29.22
N ARG A 69 -3.06 -1.18 30.11
CA ARG A 69 -4.33 -0.84 30.79
C ARG A 69 -5.28 -0.06 29.89
N VAL A 70 -4.81 0.43 28.75
CA VAL A 70 -5.68 1.14 27.80
C VAL A 70 -6.46 0.11 26.99
N ALA A 71 -7.79 0.21 27.03
CA ALA A 71 -8.70 -0.54 26.18
C ALA A 71 -9.04 0.25 24.91
N VAL A 72 -9.00 -0.41 23.76
CA VAL A 72 -9.36 0.16 22.45
C VAL A 72 -10.64 -0.52 21.97
N HIS A 73 -11.70 0.26 21.75
CA HIS A 73 -13.03 -0.22 21.35
C HIS A 73 -13.37 0.25 19.96
N TRP A 74 -13.05 -0.56 18.94
CA TRP A 74 -13.29 -0.26 17.52
C TRP A 74 -14.79 -0.30 17.18
N GLN A 75 -15.22 0.62 16.29
CA GLN A 75 -16.54 0.65 15.67
C GLN A 75 -16.46 0.45 14.15
N VAL A 76 -15.28 0.33 13.62
CA VAL A 76 -14.98 0.14 12.20
C VAL A 76 -13.83 -0.86 12.03
N ALA A 77 -13.70 -1.42 10.84
CA ALA A 77 -12.61 -2.33 10.48
C ALA A 77 -11.77 -1.78 9.32
N ASP A 78 -10.56 -2.33 9.14
CA ASP A 78 -9.75 -2.04 7.96
C ASP A 78 -10.50 -2.41 6.67
N GLY A 79 -10.46 -1.53 5.68
CA GLY A 79 -11.18 -1.63 4.41
C GLY A 79 -12.61 -1.06 4.44
N GLU A 80 -13.15 -0.68 5.59
CA GLU A 80 -14.46 -0.09 5.71
C GLU A 80 -14.47 1.38 5.25
N ARG A 81 -15.53 1.77 4.54
CA ARG A 81 -15.79 3.17 4.16
C ARG A 81 -16.49 3.89 5.31
N VAL A 82 -16.01 5.08 5.62
CA VAL A 82 -16.55 5.93 6.68
C VAL A 82 -16.95 7.29 6.15
N SER A 83 -17.91 7.92 6.87
CA SER A 83 -18.42 9.25 6.55
C SER A 83 -17.85 10.30 7.50
N PRO A 84 -17.84 11.60 7.13
CA PRO A 84 -17.42 12.67 8.01
C PRO A 84 -18.17 12.67 9.35
N ASN A 85 -17.44 12.89 10.45
CA ASN A 85 -17.89 12.86 11.84
C ASN A 85 -18.29 11.47 12.38
N GLN A 86 -18.01 10.39 11.64
CA GLN A 86 -18.21 9.05 12.14
C GLN A 86 -17.20 8.72 13.24
N VAL A 87 -17.68 8.07 14.32
CA VAL A 87 -16.82 7.53 15.37
C VAL A 87 -16.10 6.29 14.83
N LEU A 88 -14.78 6.28 14.95
CA LEU A 88 -13.93 5.17 14.52
C LEU A 88 -13.67 4.20 15.66
N PHE A 89 -13.28 4.74 16.82
CA PHE A 89 -13.06 3.94 18.03
C PHE A 89 -13.13 4.80 19.29
N ARG A 90 -13.17 4.14 20.44
CA ARG A 90 -13.07 4.75 21.76
C ARG A 90 -11.90 4.15 22.52
N LEU A 91 -11.33 4.96 23.40
CA LEU A 91 -10.27 4.56 24.32
C LEU A 91 -10.81 4.70 25.76
N GLU A 92 -10.36 3.80 26.63
CA GLU A 92 -10.61 3.85 28.06
C GLU A 92 -9.33 3.46 28.79
N GLY A 93 -8.93 4.25 29.80
CA GLY A 93 -7.73 3.97 30.57
C GLY A 93 -7.11 5.18 31.26
N PRO A 94 -5.84 5.11 31.70
CA PRO A 94 -5.15 6.22 32.33
C PRO A 94 -5.06 7.42 31.38
N ALA A 95 -5.53 8.59 31.83
CA ALA A 95 -5.60 9.81 31.01
C ALA A 95 -4.24 10.20 30.41
N ARG A 96 -3.14 10.02 31.19
CA ARG A 96 -1.77 10.25 30.68
C ARG A 96 -1.48 9.39 29.46
N SER A 97 -1.76 8.10 29.54
CA SER A 97 -1.47 7.12 28.47
C SER A 97 -2.30 7.38 27.22
N LEU A 98 -3.57 7.81 27.38
CA LEU A 98 -4.41 8.19 26.24
C LEU A 98 -3.82 9.38 25.47
N LEU A 99 -3.40 10.43 26.19
CA LEU A 99 -2.82 11.63 25.58
C LEU A 99 -1.43 11.37 25.00
N THR A 100 -0.57 10.65 25.70
CA THR A 100 0.78 10.32 25.22
C THR A 100 0.77 9.46 23.95
N GLY A 101 -0.19 8.51 23.85
CA GLY A 101 -0.30 7.62 22.69
C GLY A 101 -1.05 8.23 21.50
N GLU A 102 -1.81 9.31 21.70
CA GLU A 102 -2.70 9.90 20.69
C GLU A 102 -1.97 10.17 19.37
N ARG A 103 -0.89 10.93 19.40
CA ARG A 103 -0.24 11.39 18.18
C ARG A 103 0.33 10.25 17.37
N SER A 104 1.07 9.34 17.99
CA SER A 104 1.60 8.15 17.32
C SER A 104 0.50 7.27 16.73
N ALA A 105 -0.59 7.02 17.47
CA ALA A 105 -1.72 6.23 17.00
C ALA A 105 -2.41 6.89 15.78
N LEU A 106 -2.73 8.19 15.89
CA LEU A 106 -3.40 8.91 14.81
C LEU A 106 -2.50 9.08 13.59
N ASN A 107 -1.18 9.23 13.74
CA ASN A 107 -0.25 9.34 12.62
C ASN A 107 -0.27 8.07 11.74
N PHE A 108 -0.27 6.88 12.33
CA PHE A 108 -0.42 5.64 11.55
C PHE A 108 -1.79 5.56 10.89
N LEU A 109 -2.86 5.77 11.65
CA LEU A 109 -4.22 5.61 11.15
C LEU A 109 -4.54 6.60 10.01
N GLN A 110 -4.17 7.89 10.17
CA GLN A 110 -4.43 8.93 9.17
C GLN A 110 -3.65 8.69 7.87
N LEU A 111 -2.38 8.26 7.98
CA LEU A 111 -1.51 7.99 6.84
C LEU A 111 -2.00 6.76 6.06
N LEU A 112 -2.21 5.64 6.76
CA LEU A 112 -2.60 4.39 6.12
C LEU A 112 -4.02 4.45 5.55
N SER A 113 -4.95 5.12 6.25
CA SER A 113 -6.29 5.39 5.73
C SER A 113 -6.25 6.31 4.51
N GLY A 114 -5.30 7.26 4.45
CA GLY A 114 -5.08 8.07 3.25
C GLY A 114 -4.69 7.24 2.04
N VAL A 115 -3.77 6.29 2.22
CA VAL A 115 -3.37 5.33 1.16
C VAL A 115 -4.54 4.46 0.73
N ALA A 116 -5.28 3.87 1.69
CA ALA A 116 -6.44 3.02 1.41
C ALA A 116 -7.54 3.80 0.68
N THR A 117 -7.79 5.05 1.07
CA THR A 117 -8.77 5.94 0.43
C THR A 117 -8.38 6.23 -1.03
N ARG A 118 -7.10 6.54 -1.28
CA ARG A 118 -6.60 6.76 -2.64
C ARG A 118 -6.68 5.49 -3.50
N ALA A 119 -6.31 4.35 -2.95
CA ALA A 119 -6.41 3.07 -3.64
C ALA A 119 -7.88 2.76 -4.00
N ARG A 120 -8.82 2.96 -3.08
CA ARG A 120 -10.25 2.77 -3.32
C ARG A 120 -10.78 3.70 -4.41
N TYR A 121 -10.41 4.96 -4.35
CA TYR A 121 -10.80 5.94 -5.37
C TYR A 121 -10.37 5.47 -6.77
N LEU A 122 -9.14 5.00 -6.94
CA LEU A 122 -8.64 4.48 -8.22
C LEU A 122 -9.31 3.15 -8.61
N ALA A 123 -9.54 2.25 -7.66
CA ALA A 123 -10.24 0.99 -7.93
C ALA A 123 -11.68 1.22 -8.44
N ASP A 124 -12.38 2.21 -7.88
CA ASP A 124 -13.72 2.57 -8.30
C ASP A 124 -13.76 3.09 -9.76
N PHE A 125 -12.70 3.77 -10.24
CA PHE A 125 -12.60 4.24 -11.64
C PHE A 125 -12.60 3.10 -12.66
N VAL A 126 -12.03 1.96 -12.31
CA VAL A 126 -11.88 0.82 -13.22
C VAL A 126 -12.81 -0.35 -12.88
N ALA A 127 -13.78 -0.13 -12.01
CA ALA A 127 -14.69 -1.18 -11.52
C ALA A 127 -15.50 -1.88 -12.62
N SER A 128 -15.67 -1.24 -13.78
CA SER A 128 -16.32 -1.82 -14.96
C SER A 128 -15.43 -2.76 -15.78
N THR A 129 -14.14 -2.85 -15.47
CA THR A 129 -13.14 -3.65 -16.18
C THR A 129 -12.65 -4.83 -15.35
N GLN A 130 -11.81 -5.70 -15.94
CA GLN A 130 -11.18 -6.82 -15.25
C GLN A 130 -9.75 -6.50 -14.77
N VAL A 131 -9.25 -5.29 -15.05
CA VAL A 131 -7.89 -4.89 -14.72
C VAL A 131 -7.67 -4.87 -13.20
N LYS A 132 -6.47 -5.24 -12.76
CA LYS A 132 -6.05 -5.09 -11.37
C LYS A 132 -5.06 -3.95 -11.26
N LEU A 133 -5.34 -3.00 -10.39
CA LEU A 133 -4.41 -1.92 -10.08
C LEU A 133 -3.37 -2.39 -9.08
N LEU A 134 -2.10 -2.16 -9.40
CA LEU A 134 -0.95 -2.55 -8.57
C LEU A 134 -0.29 -1.32 -7.95
N ASP A 135 0.17 -1.46 -6.71
CA ASP A 135 1.11 -0.52 -6.12
C ASP A 135 2.52 -0.67 -6.73
N THR A 136 3.48 0.06 -6.20
CA THR A 136 4.89 -0.02 -6.61
C THR A 136 5.83 -0.02 -5.40
N ARG A 137 7.15 0.03 -5.65
CA ARG A 137 8.15 0.25 -4.61
C ARG A 137 8.39 1.73 -4.28
N LYS A 138 7.64 2.66 -4.88
CA LYS A 138 7.69 4.10 -4.57
C LYS A 138 6.89 4.37 -3.28
N THR A 139 7.46 4.00 -2.14
CA THR A 139 6.83 4.06 -0.81
C THR A 139 7.64 4.95 0.13
N LEU A 140 7.02 5.39 1.23
CA LEU A 140 7.73 6.04 2.32
C LEU A 140 8.77 5.08 2.93
N PRO A 141 10.01 5.52 3.15
CA PRO A 141 11.02 4.69 3.78
C PRO A 141 10.56 4.16 5.15
N GLY A 142 10.77 2.86 5.39
CA GLY A 142 10.40 2.20 6.64
C GLY A 142 8.90 1.86 6.79
N LEU A 143 8.02 2.28 5.86
CA LEU A 143 6.57 2.02 5.92
C LEU A 143 6.04 1.24 4.72
N ARG A 144 6.92 0.62 3.92
CA ARG A 144 6.50 -0.07 2.68
C ARG A 144 5.45 -1.14 2.92
N LEU A 145 5.66 -2.02 3.88
CA LEU A 145 4.72 -3.10 4.15
C LEU A 145 3.37 -2.56 4.65
N ALA A 146 3.39 -1.54 5.51
CA ALA A 146 2.20 -0.87 6.00
C ALA A 146 1.40 -0.21 4.86
N GLN A 147 2.07 0.55 3.98
CA GLN A 147 1.42 1.19 2.84
C GLN A 147 0.88 0.17 1.82
N LYS A 148 1.64 -0.90 1.54
CA LYS A 148 1.17 -1.96 0.65
C LYS A 148 -0.03 -2.72 1.22
N TYR A 149 -0.08 -2.94 2.53
CA TYR A 149 -1.28 -3.46 3.18
C TYR A 149 -2.46 -2.49 3.03
N ALA A 150 -2.25 -1.20 3.26
CA ALA A 150 -3.30 -0.19 3.08
C ALA A 150 -3.85 -0.15 1.64
N VAL A 151 -3.01 -0.38 0.63
CA VAL A 151 -3.44 -0.53 -0.77
C VAL A 151 -4.46 -1.67 -0.91
N THR A 152 -4.24 -2.81 -0.24
CA THR A 152 -5.19 -3.94 -0.28
C THR A 152 -6.51 -3.61 0.44
N CYS A 153 -6.47 -2.86 1.54
CA CYS A 153 -7.67 -2.34 2.20
C CYS A 153 -8.49 -1.44 1.27
N GLY A 154 -7.82 -0.70 0.39
CA GLY A 154 -8.47 0.08 -0.67
C GLY A 154 -9.03 -0.73 -1.84
N GLY A 155 -8.76 -2.05 -1.91
CA GLY A 155 -9.25 -2.93 -3.00
C GLY A 155 -8.33 -2.99 -4.21
N CYS A 156 -7.12 -2.45 -4.14
CA CYS A 156 -6.07 -2.65 -5.12
C CYS A 156 -5.15 -3.82 -4.71
N HIS A 157 -4.10 -4.08 -5.48
CA HIS A 157 -3.25 -5.25 -5.31
C HIS A 157 -1.78 -4.85 -5.14
N ASN A 158 -0.97 -5.77 -4.63
CA ASN A 158 0.45 -5.53 -4.47
C ASN A 158 1.24 -6.00 -5.69
N HIS A 159 2.13 -5.14 -6.18
CA HIS A 159 3.29 -5.51 -6.97
C HIS A 159 4.36 -6.10 -6.04
N ARG A 160 5.50 -6.57 -6.57
CA ARG A 160 6.60 -7.12 -5.77
C ARG A 160 6.93 -6.24 -4.56
N ILE A 161 7.24 -6.89 -3.45
CA ILE A 161 7.49 -6.23 -2.16
C ILE A 161 8.89 -5.59 -2.12
N GLY A 162 9.86 -6.31 -2.64
CA GLY A 162 11.26 -5.90 -2.60
C GLY A 162 12.04 -6.30 -3.84
N LEU A 163 13.36 -6.47 -3.68
CA LEU A 163 14.25 -6.97 -4.72
C LEU A 163 14.41 -8.49 -4.70
N TYR A 164 13.77 -9.15 -3.75
CA TYR A 164 14.00 -10.56 -3.40
C TYR A 164 12.81 -11.48 -3.77
N ASP A 165 11.65 -10.94 -4.10
CA ASP A 165 10.42 -11.74 -4.27
C ASP A 165 10.02 -11.95 -5.73
N ALA A 166 10.42 -11.06 -6.66
CA ALA A 166 10.22 -11.22 -8.09
C ALA A 166 11.29 -10.46 -8.89
N PHE A 167 11.60 -10.93 -10.09
CA PHE A 167 12.39 -10.16 -11.04
C PHE A 167 11.55 -9.03 -11.63
N LEU A 168 12.20 -7.89 -11.91
CA LEU A 168 11.76 -6.86 -12.83
C LEU A 168 12.97 -6.45 -13.63
N ILE A 169 13.04 -6.98 -14.84
CA ILE A 169 14.13 -6.76 -15.78
C ILE A 169 13.83 -5.48 -16.55
N LYS A 170 14.77 -4.55 -16.56
CA LYS A 170 14.67 -3.25 -17.20
C LYS A 170 15.74 -3.11 -18.29
N GLU A 171 15.66 -2.04 -19.09
CA GLU A 171 16.55 -1.74 -20.21
C GLU A 171 18.04 -1.97 -19.88
N ASN A 172 18.50 -1.51 -18.72
CA ASN A 172 19.88 -1.68 -18.29
C ASN A 172 20.26 -3.15 -17.99
N HIS A 173 19.31 -3.94 -17.47
CA HIS A 173 19.53 -5.37 -17.26
C HIS A 173 19.56 -6.12 -18.59
N ILE A 174 18.67 -5.77 -19.53
CA ILE A 174 18.62 -6.34 -20.87
C ILE A 174 19.95 -6.10 -21.59
N ALA A 175 20.43 -4.84 -21.61
CA ALA A 175 21.70 -4.48 -22.23
C ALA A 175 22.89 -5.22 -21.60
N ALA A 176 22.94 -5.30 -20.26
CA ALA A 176 24.02 -5.98 -19.56
C ALA A 176 24.02 -7.50 -19.75
N CYS A 177 22.85 -8.12 -19.96
CA CYS A 177 22.72 -9.55 -20.22
C CYS A 177 22.92 -9.94 -21.69
N GLY A 178 22.97 -8.98 -22.62
CA GLY A 178 23.12 -9.21 -24.04
C GLY A 178 21.82 -9.45 -24.81
N GLY A 179 20.65 -9.12 -24.22
CA GLY A 179 19.35 -9.17 -24.85
C GLY A 179 18.24 -9.70 -23.93
N ILE A 180 16.99 -9.60 -24.39
CA ILE A 180 15.78 -9.99 -23.68
C ILE A 180 15.77 -11.49 -23.37
N ALA A 181 16.01 -12.33 -24.37
CA ALA A 181 15.98 -13.79 -24.21
C ALA A 181 17.05 -14.28 -23.24
N GLN A 182 18.25 -13.69 -23.28
CA GLN A 182 19.35 -13.99 -22.36
C GLN A 182 19.00 -13.59 -20.92
N ALA A 183 18.42 -12.41 -20.73
CA ALA A 183 18.02 -11.90 -19.42
C ALA A 183 16.94 -12.77 -18.77
N ILE A 184 15.89 -13.16 -19.51
CA ILE A 184 14.81 -14.03 -19.02
C ILE A 184 15.35 -15.42 -18.68
N THR A 185 16.17 -16.01 -19.57
CA THR A 185 16.81 -17.31 -19.33
C THR A 185 17.68 -17.29 -18.07
N ALA A 186 18.48 -16.23 -17.90
CA ALA A 186 19.30 -16.06 -16.70
C ALA A 186 18.45 -15.93 -15.43
N ALA A 187 17.35 -15.17 -15.47
CA ALA A 187 16.45 -14.99 -14.33
C ALA A 187 15.85 -16.33 -13.87
N HIS A 188 15.31 -17.13 -14.77
CA HIS A 188 14.77 -18.46 -14.45
C HIS A 188 15.83 -19.42 -13.87
N LYS A 189 17.10 -19.28 -14.32
CA LYS A 189 18.22 -20.08 -13.81
C LYS A 189 18.68 -19.62 -12.41
N ILE A 190 18.70 -18.31 -12.15
CA ILE A 190 19.15 -17.73 -10.87
C ILE A 190 18.19 -18.07 -9.75
N ALA A 191 16.87 -17.92 -9.97
CA ALA A 191 15.86 -18.18 -8.94
C ALA A 191 14.64 -18.90 -9.55
N PRO A 192 14.72 -20.24 -9.73
CA PRO A 192 13.63 -21.03 -10.27
C PRO A 192 12.34 -20.85 -9.45
N GLY A 193 11.23 -20.62 -10.14
CA GLY A 193 9.91 -20.43 -9.51
C GLY A 193 9.62 -19.02 -8.99
N LYS A 194 10.57 -18.08 -9.09
CA LYS A 194 10.27 -16.65 -8.89
C LYS A 194 9.67 -16.07 -10.17
N PRO A 195 8.62 -15.23 -10.08
CA PRO A 195 8.06 -14.56 -11.24
C PRO A 195 9.13 -13.72 -11.96
N VAL A 196 9.14 -13.83 -13.28
CA VAL A 196 10.01 -13.03 -14.15
C VAL A 196 9.17 -12.03 -14.90
N GLU A 197 9.32 -10.78 -14.52
CA GLU A 197 8.74 -9.63 -15.19
C GLU A 197 9.81 -8.89 -15.97
N ILE A 198 9.47 -8.44 -17.19
CA ILE A 198 10.35 -7.66 -18.05
C ILE A 198 9.60 -6.46 -18.61
N GLU A 199 10.29 -5.30 -18.61
CA GLU A 199 9.84 -4.05 -19.17
C GLU A 199 10.20 -4.00 -20.66
N VAL A 200 9.26 -3.65 -21.53
CA VAL A 200 9.40 -3.53 -22.97
C VAL A 200 8.84 -2.19 -23.46
N GLU A 201 9.50 -1.60 -24.46
CA GLU A 201 9.19 -0.29 -25.03
C GLU A 201 8.63 -0.39 -26.47
N SER A 202 8.50 -1.60 -27.01
CA SER A 202 8.00 -1.83 -28.38
C SER A 202 7.28 -3.18 -28.51
N LEU A 203 6.48 -3.29 -29.60
CA LEU A 203 5.82 -4.56 -29.96
C LEU A 203 6.81 -5.63 -30.43
N ASP A 204 7.99 -5.25 -30.93
CA ASP A 204 9.03 -6.22 -31.30
C ASP A 204 9.71 -6.81 -30.06
N GLU A 205 10.00 -6.01 -29.05
CA GLU A 205 10.48 -6.49 -27.76
C GLU A 205 9.45 -7.36 -27.05
N LEU A 206 8.14 -7.01 -27.14
CA LEU A 206 7.05 -7.85 -26.65
C LEU A 206 7.08 -9.25 -27.29
N ARG A 207 7.27 -9.34 -28.60
CA ARG A 207 7.34 -10.64 -29.30
C ARG A 207 8.54 -11.47 -28.81
N GLU A 208 9.69 -10.82 -28.61
CA GLU A 208 10.89 -11.48 -28.07
C GLU A 208 10.66 -11.96 -26.63
N ALA A 209 10.08 -11.13 -25.76
CA ALA A 209 9.78 -11.49 -24.38
C ALA A 209 8.79 -12.66 -24.28
N LEU A 210 7.75 -12.67 -25.13
CA LEU A 210 6.79 -13.77 -25.21
C LEU A 210 7.45 -15.07 -25.67
N ALA A 211 8.33 -14.99 -26.67
CA ALA A 211 9.07 -16.16 -27.18
C ALA A 211 10.05 -16.72 -26.15
N ALA A 212 10.62 -15.86 -25.31
CA ALA A 212 11.55 -16.22 -24.24
C ALA A 212 10.85 -16.73 -22.97
N GLY A 213 9.52 -16.62 -22.85
CA GLY A 213 8.71 -17.18 -21.76
C GLY A 213 8.71 -16.30 -20.51
N ALA A 214 8.62 -14.98 -20.63
CA ALA A 214 8.35 -14.08 -19.51
C ALA A 214 7.00 -14.39 -18.87
N ASP A 215 6.92 -14.32 -17.53
CA ASP A 215 5.65 -14.53 -16.81
C ASP A 215 4.76 -13.28 -16.85
N ILE A 216 5.38 -12.10 -16.77
CA ILE A 216 4.73 -10.79 -16.83
C ILE A 216 5.53 -9.91 -17.78
N ILE A 217 4.85 -9.15 -18.63
CA ILE A 217 5.48 -8.18 -19.54
C ILE A 217 4.88 -6.80 -19.25
N MET A 218 5.73 -5.89 -18.82
CA MET A 218 5.37 -4.50 -18.55
C MET A 218 5.53 -3.69 -19.82
N LEU A 219 4.43 -3.08 -20.28
CA LEU A 219 4.35 -2.20 -21.44
C LEU A 219 4.65 -0.77 -20.94
N ASP A 220 5.87 -0.29 -21.17
CA ASP A 220 6.29 1.02 -20.67
C ASP A 220 6.00 2.11 -21.69
N GLU A 221 5.14 3.05 -21.30
CA GLU A 221 4.73 4.22 -22.10
C GLU A 221 4.21 3.92 -23.52
N LEU A 222 3.70 2.70 -23.78
CA LEU A 222 3.11 2.34 -25.07
C LEU A 222 1.79 3.11 -25.32
N SER A 223 1.47 3.37 -26.59
CA SER A 223 0.20 3.97 -26.98
C SER A 223 -0.98 3.03 -26.69
N LEU A 224 -2.20 3.59 -26.56
CA LEU A 224 -3.42 2.77 -26.40
C LEU A 224 -3.63 1.79 -27.55
N GLU A 225 -3.22 2.16 -28.76
CA GLU A 225 -3.29 1.29 -29.95
C GLU A 225 -2.30 0.13 -29.83
N ASP A 226 -1.05 0.42 -29.46
CA ASP A 226 -0.05 -0.61 -29.25
C ASP A 226 -0.38 -1.52 -28.06
N MET A 227 -0.98 -1.00 -26.99
CA MET A 227 -1.46 -1.83 -25.87
C MET A 227 -2.55 -2.81 -26.32
N ARG A 228 -3.51 -2.40 -27.16
CA ARG A 228 -4.52 -3.31 -27.72
C ARG A 228 -3.89 -4.37 -28.61
N GLU A 229 -2.93 -3.96 -29.45
CA GLU A 229 -2.19 -4.89 -30.29
C GLU A 229 -1.33 -5.84 -29.44
N ALA A 230 -0.71 -5.37 -28.36
CA ALA A 230 0.02 -6.19 -27.40
C ALA A 230 -0.89 -7.27 -26.77
N VAL A 231 -2.10 -6.91 -26.37
CA VAL A 231 -3.10 -7.86 -25.84
C VAL A 231 -3.45 -8.92 -26.88
N ARG A 232 -3.66 -8.51 -28.14
CA ARG A 232 -3.94 -9.44 -29.25
C ARG A 232 -2.77 -10.40 -29.51
N LEU A 233 -1.53 -9.87 -29.57
CA LEU A 233 -0.31 -10.67 -29.81
C LEU A 233 -0.01 -11.62 -28.65
N ASN A 234 -0.26 -11.19 -27.42
CA ASN A 234 -0.05 -12.01 -26.23
C ASN A 234 -0.93 -13.27 -26.24
N GLY A 235 -2.20 -13.17 -26.62
CA GLY A 235 -3.11 -14.31 -26.67
C GLY A 235 -3.18 -15.11 -25.35
N GLY A 236 -2.92 -14.47 -24.20
CA GLY A 236 -2.98 -15.07 -22.86
C GLY A 236 -1.72 -15.86 -22.45
N LYS A 237 -0.59 -15.73 -23.17
CA LYS A 237 0.66 -16.46 -22.86
C LYS A 237 1.37 -15.93 -21.63
N ALA A 238 1.31 -14.61 -21.40
CA ALA A 238 1.87 -13.92 -20.24
C ALA A 238 0.82 -13.00 -19.62
N LYS A 239 1.11 -12.42 -18.45
CA LYS A 239 0.34 -11.28 -17.94
C LYS A 239 0.89 -9.99 -18.52
N LEU A 240 0.02 -9.06 -18.89
CA LEU A 240 0.41 -7.75 -19.39
C LEU A 240 0.16 -6.69 -18.34
N GLU A 241 1.17 -5.88 -18.06
CA GLU A 241 1.10 -4.74 -17.15
C GLU A 241 1.33 -3.44 -17.94
N ALA A 242 0.46 -2.44 -17.77
CA ALA A 242 0.71 -1.09 -18.27
C ALA A 242 1.38 -0.24 -17.18
N SER A 243 2.42 0.51 -17.55
CA SER A 243 3.17 1.41 -16.68
C SER A 243 3.55 2.70 -17.41
N GLY A 244 3.95 3.72 -16.64
CA GLY A 244 4.35 5.03 -17.18
C GLY A 244 3.16 5.99 -17.36
N GLY A 245 3.32 7.25 -16.91
CA GLY A 245 2.39 8.34 -17.19
C GLY A 245 0.92 8.17 -16.80
N ILE A 246 0.57 7.25 -15.88
CA ILE A 246 -0.80 6.94 -15.51
C ILE A 246 -1.41 8.11 -14.72
N THR A 247 -2.48 8.68 -15.25
CA THR A 247 -3.27 9.74 -14.63
C THR A 247 -4.74 9.31 -14.51
N GLU A 248 -5.57 10.08 -13.81
CA GLU A 248 -7.02 9.80 -13.73
C GLU A 248 -7.69 9.82 -15.09
N SER A 249 -7.26 10.71 -16.00
CA SER A 249 -7.81 10.82 -17.36
C SER A 249 -7.38 9.68 -18.28
N THR A 250 -6.23 9.04 -18.05
CA THR A 250 -5.71 7.93 -18.87
C THR A 250 -6.04 6.56 -18.31
N LEU A 251 -6.38 6.46 -17.01
CA LEU A 251 -6.54 5.20 -16.30
C LEU A 251 -7.63 4.30 -16.93
N LEU A 252 -8.85 4.81 -17.12
CA LEU A 252 -9.94 4.02 -17.70
C LEU A 252 -9.67 3.62 -19.17
N PRO A 253 -9.25 4.54 -20.06
CA PRO A 253 -8.83 4.15 -21.42
C PRO A 253 -7.77 3.06 -21.49
N ILE A 254 -6.78 3.07 -20.57
CA ILE A 254 -5.77 2.01 -20.48
C ILE A 254 -6.39 0.71 -19.98
N ALA A 255 -7.23 0.74 -18.95
CA ALA A 255 -7.92 -0.43 -18.44
C ALA A 255 -8.79 -1.12 -19.51
N GLU A 256 -9.39 -0.34 -20.42
CA GLU A 256 -10.21 -0.81 -21.54
C GLU A 256 -9.39 -1.41 -22.69
N THR A 257 -8.07 -1.31 -22.69
CA THR A 257 -7.22 -2.01 -23.69
C THR A 257 -7.20 -3.50 -23.50
N GLY A 258 -7.53 -3.98 -22.30
CA GLY A 258 -7.56 -5.41 -21.96
C GLY A 258 -6.26 -5.91 -21.30
N VAL A 259 -5.36 -5.03 -20.86
CA VAL A 259 -4.21 -5.41 -20.03
C VAL A 259 -4.67 -6.00 -18.70
N ASP A 260 -3.87 -6.89 -18.11
CA ASP A 260 -4.22 -7.55 -16.85
C ASP A 260 -3.97 -6.64 -15.64
N TYR A 261 -2.92 -5.81 -15.72
CA TYR A 261 -2.43 -4.98 -14.61
C TYR A 261 -2.15 -3.55 -15.05
N ILE A 262 -2.31 -2.60 -14.11
CA ILE A 262 -1.81 -1.23 -14.25
C ILE A 262 -1.09 -0.87 -12.95
N SER A 263 0.20 -0.54 -13.00
CA SER A 263 0.96 -0.12 -11.82
C SER A 263 0.94 1.40 -11.63
N ILE A 264 0.62 1.84 -10.39
CA ILE A 264 0.42 3.25 -10.07
C ILE A 264 1.23 3.65 -8.83
N GLY A 265 2.37 4.31 -9.04
CA GLY A 265 3.22 4.78 -7.95
C GLY A 265 2.58 5.85 -7.06
N ALA A 266 1.64 6.64 -7.60
CA ALA A 266 0.93 7.69 -6.88
C ALA A 266 0.09 7.18 -5.70
N MET A 267 -0.29 5.90 -5.68
CA MET A 267 -1.02 5.32 -4.54
C MET A 267 -0.25 5.40 -3.23
N THR A 268 1.08 5.29 -3.29
CA THR A 268 1.92 5.16 -2.10
C THR A 268 2.94 6.30 -1.93
N LYS A 269 3.28 7.05 -3.00
CA LYS A 269 4.21 8.17 -2.88
C LYS A 269 3.52 9.52 -2.63
N ASP A 270 2.28 9.71 -3.14
CA ASP A 270 1.55 10.98 -3.06
C ASP A 270 0.41 10.84 -2.03
N VAL A 271 0.78 10.65 -0.76
CA VAL A 271 -0.17 10.36 0.32
C VAL A 271 -0.77 11.64 0.88
N LYS A 272 -2.10 11.71 0.89
CA LYS A 272 -2.86 12.71 1.63
C LYS A 272 -3.44 12.05 2.89
N ALA A 273 -3.00 12.48 4.07
CA ALA A 273 -3.51 11.97 5.33
C ALA A 273 -4.99 12.34 5.53
N VAL A 274 -5.76 11.45 6.17
CA VAL A 274 -7.14 11.68 6.58
C VAL A 274 -7.16 12.57 7.82
N ASP A 275 -8.07 13.54 7.89
CA ASP A 275 -8.21 14.40 9.07
C ASP A 275 -8.96 13.65 10.18
N LEU A 276 -8.26 13.38 11.28
CA LEU A 276 -8.75 12.67 12.46
C LEU A 276 -8.73 13.60 13.69
N SER A 277 -9.67 13.39 14.60
CA SER A 277 -9.77 14.18 15.83
C SER A 277 -10.06 13.30 17.02
N MET A 278 -9.33 13.52 18.13
CA MET A 278 -9.60 12.93 19.43
C MET A 278 -10.28 13.93 20.36
N ARG A 279 -11.26 13.48 21.12
CA ARG A 279 -11.88 14.23 22.23
C ARG A 279 -11.78 13.41 23.50
N LEU A 280 -11.08 13.96 24.48
CA LEU A 280 -10.95 13.38 25.81
C LEU A 280 -12.15 13.80 26.68
N SER A 281 -12.62 12.88 27.53
CA SER A 281 -13.62 13.10 28.57
C SER A 281 -13.09 12.52 29.89
N ILE A 282 -13.08 13.35 30.94
CA ILE A 282 -12.54 13.03 32.27
C ILE A 282 -13.66 12.93 33.28
#